data_b5173a3a2e24fb797a409e46ea7bb86c
#
_entry.id   b5173a3a2e24fb797a409e46ea7bb86c
#
_cell.length_a   1.000
_cell.length_b   1.000
_cell.length_c   1.000
_cell.angle_alpha   90.00
_cell.angle_beta   90.00
_cell.angle_gamma   90.00
#
_symmetry.space_group_name_H-M   'P 1'
#
loop_
_entity.id
_entity.type
_entity.pdbx_description
1 polymer ?
#
loop_
_entity_poly.entity_id
_entity_poly.type
_entity_poly.pdbx_seq_one_letter_code
_entity_poly.pdbx_strand_id
1 'polypeptide(L)'
;MAKPTKKLFLLDALALIYRAHFAFSKSPRISSRGVNTSAIFGFMNAMIEVLTKEKPTHIGVAFDSSKKTFRHEQFPMYKATRQSQPEDISVATPYIKQIIEAMHIPMLIMDGYEADDIIGTIAKKASLAGFEVYMMTPDKDYGQ
;
A
#
# COMPACT_ATOMS: atom_id res chain seq x y z
N MET A 1 8.44 -35.19 0.14
CA MET A 1 7.61 -34.17 0.77
C MET A 1 7.87 -32.85 0.11
N ALA A 2 6.82 -32.19 -0.38
CA ALA A 2 6.97 -30.89 -1.02
C ALA A 2 7.31 -29.81 0.00
N LYS A 3 8.21 -28.90 -0.37
CA LYS A 3 8.51 -27.76 0.47
C LYS A 3 7.29 -26.84 0.52
N PRO A 4 7.01 -26.21 1.68
CA PRO A 4 5.95 -25.20 1.73
C PRO A 4 6.23 -24.08 0.73
N THR A 5 5.22 -23.67 0.02
CA THR A 5 5.36 -22.55 -0.93
C THR A 5 5.56 -21.26 -0.14
N LYS A 6 6.57 -20.49 -0.51
CA LYS A 6 6.78 -19.16 0.03
C LYS A 6 5.89 -18.20 -0.73
N LYS A 7 4.99 -17.56 -0.01
CA LYS A 7 3.96 -16.69 -0.58
C LYS A 7 4.21 -15.26 -0.10
N LEU A 8 4.51 -14.38 -1.04
CA LEU A 8 4.77 -12.98 -0.74
C LEU A 8 3.63 -12.11 -1.26
N PHE A 9 3.04 -11.32 -0.37
CA PHE A 9 2.07 -10.29 -0.73
C PHE A 9 2.72 -8.92 -0.62
N LEU A 10 2.59 -8.14 -1.70
CA LEU A 10 3.06 -6.76 -1.76
C LEU A 10 1.86 -5.85 -1.96
N LEU A 11 1.66 -4.94 -1.02
CA LEU A 11 0.52 -4.03 -1.04
C LEU A 11 0.98 -2.61 -1.38
N ASP A 12 0.27 -1.97 -2.31
CA ASP A 12 0.46 -0.56 -2.61
C ASP A 12 -0.39 0.24 -1.62
N ALA A 13 0.26 0.79 -0.61
CA ALA A 13 -0.43 1.42 0.51
C ALA A 13 -1.30 2.59 0.08
N LEU A 14 -0.73 3.54 -0.65
CA LEU A 14 -1.46 4.76 -1.00
C LEU A 14 -2.65 4.47 -1.89
N ALA A 15 -2.49 3.55 -2.85
CA ALA A 15 -3.59 3.15 -3.71
C ALA A 15 -4.74 2.53 -2.92
N LEU A 16 -4.42 1.69 -1.92
CA LEU A 16 -5.44 1.08 -1.06
C LEU A 16 -6.08 2.11 -0.14
N ILE A 17 -5.30 3.08 0.35
CA ILE A 17 -5.81 4.16 1.18
C ILE A 17 -6.80 5.03 0.40
N TYR A 18 -6.46 5.41 -0.84
CA TYR A 18 -7.35 6.17 -1.70
C TYR A 18 -8.64 5.41 -1.97
N ARG A 19 -8.52 4.14 -2.31
CA ARG A 19 -9.70 3.30 -2.54
C ARG A 19 -10.61 3.28 -1.32
N ALA A 20 -10.05 3.09 -0.14
CA ALA A 20 -10.82 3.07 1.10
C ALA A 20 -11.50 4.39 1.38
N HIS A 21 -10.78 5.50 1.16
CA HIS A 21 -11.32 6.83 1.37
C HIS A 21 -12.56 7.08 0.49
N PHE A 22 -12.44 6.78 -0.80
CA PHE A 22 -13.54 7.02 -1.73
C PHE A 22 -14.69 6.02 -1.59
N ALA A 23 -14.41 4.81 -1.11
CA ALA A 23 -15.46 3.83 -0.85
C ALA A 23 -16.43 4.31 0.24
N PHE A 24 -15.96 5.13 1.18
CA PHE A 24 -16.79 5.66 2.26
C PHE A 24 -17.16 7.13 2.04
N SER A 25 -16.98 7.66 0.83
CA SER A 25 -17.19 9.09 0.58
C SER A 25 -18.60 9.57 0.90
N LYS A 26 -19.62 8.73 0.72
CA LYS A 26 -21.02 9.09 1.02
C LYS A 26 -21.40 8.87 2.47
N SER A 27 -20.67 8.05 3.19
CA SER A 27 -20.94 7.73 4.60
C SER A 27 -19.62 7.61 5.33
N PRO A 28 -18.90 8.74 5.50
CA PRO A 28 -17.59 8.67 6.13
C PRO A 28 -17.69 8.26 7.60
N ARG A 29 -16.68 7.51 8.04
CA ARG A 29 -16.59 7.07 9.43
C ARG A 29 -15.80 8.11 10.21
N ILE A 30 -16.51 8.86 11.04
CA ILE A 30 -15.91 9.95 11.80
C ILE A 30 -15.78 9.50 13.25
N SER A 31 -14.59 9.67 13.82
CA SER A 31 -14.33 9.33 15.22
C SER A 31 -14.97 10.37 16.14
N SER A 32 -15.02 10.06 17.44
CA SER A 32 -15.54 10.98 18.46
C SER A 32 -14.73 12.29 18.51
N ARG A 33 -13.50 12.30 18.02
CA ARG A 33 -12.64 13.48 17.96
C ARG A 33 -12.75 14.22 16.62
N GLY A 34 -13.67 13.81 15.74
CA GLY A 34 -13.87 14.47 14.47
C GLY A 34 -12.93 14.03 13.35
N VAL A 35 -12.15 12.98 13.56
CA VAL A 35 -11.21 12.47 12.55
C VAL A 35 -11.95 11.51 11.62
N ASN A 36 -11.78 11.70 10.32
CA ASN A 36 -12.31 10.77 9.33
C ASN A 36 -11.43 9.52 9.28
N THR A 37 -11.94 8.42 9.83
CA THR A 37 -11.20 7.16 9.93
C THR A 37 -11.52 6.19 8.79
N SER A 38 -12.24 6.63 7.76
CA SER A 38 -12.67 5.77 6.65
C SER A 38 -11.50 5.07 5.97
N ALA A 39 -10.44 5.81 5.65
CA ALA A 39 -9.27 5.25 4.99
C ALA A 39 -8.56 4.24 5.89
N ILE A 40 -8.45 4.55 7.18
CA ILE A 40 -7.83 3.64 8.16
C ILE A 40 -8.62 2.33 8.24
N PHE A 41 -9.93 2.45 8.39
CA PHE A 41 -10.82 1.30 8.50
C PHE A 41 -10.75 0.41 7.25
N GLY A 42 -10.88 1.02 6.08
CA GLY A 42 -10.85 0.26 4.82
C GLY A 42 -9.50 -0.39 4.55
N PHE A 43 -8.42 0.32 4.83
CA PHE A 43 -7.08 -0.23 4.67
C PHE A 43 -6.87 -1.42 5.61
N MET A 44 -7.26 -1.29 6.87
CA MET A 44 -7.11 -2.37 7.84
C MET A 44 -7.96 -3.58 7.50
N ASN A 45 -9.17 -3.37 6.98
CA ASN A 45 -9.99 -4.48 6.53
C ASN A 45 -9.32 -5.26 5.40
N ALA A 46 -8.73 -4.54 4.43
CA ALA A 46 -8.00 -5.19 3.34
C ALA A 46 -6.81 -5.98 3.87
N MET A 47 -6.06 -5.39 4.79
CA MET A 47 -4.89 -6.04 5.40
C MET A 47 -5.28 -7.31 6.15
N ILE A 48 -6.30 -7.22 6.98
CA ILE A 48 -6.78 -8.37 7.77
C ILE A 48 -7.27 -9.48 6.84
N GLU A 49 -7.98 -9.12 5.78
CA GLU A 49 -8.45 -10.09 4.81
C GLU A 49 -7.30 -10.86 4.17
N VAL A 50 -6.25 -10.16 3.77
CA VAL A 50 -5.05 -10.80 3.21
C VAL A 50 -4.42 -11.75 4.23
N LEU A 51 -4.25 -11.28 5.46
CA LEU A 51 -3.60 -12.07 6.50
C LEU A 51 -4.39 -13.31 6.88
N THR A 52 -5.72 -13.22 6.92
CA THR A 52 -6.56 -14.33 7.37
C THR A 52 -6.95 -15.30 6.26
N LYS A 53 -7.21 -14.80 5.06
CA LYS A 53 -7.67 -15.64 3.95
C LYS A 53 -6.54 -16.17 3.09
N GLU A 54 -5.55 -15.33 2.81
CA GLU A 54 -4.45 -15.72 1.92
C GLU A 54 -3.28 -16.33 2.67
N LYS A 55 -3.16 -16.04 3.96
CA LYS A 55 -2.12 -16.58 4.84
C LYS A 55 -0.72 -16.50 4.21
N PRO A 56 -0.25 -15.30 3.87
CA PRO A 56 1.07 -15.17 3.26
C PRO A 56 2.17 -15.57 4.24
N THR A 57 3.27 -16.11 3.70
CA THR A 57 4.46 -16.35 4.50
C THR A 57 5.26 -15.07 4.68
N HIS A 58 5.12 -14.15 3.72
CA HIS A 58 5.81 -12.85 3.72
C HIS A 58 4.86 -11.79 3.23
N ILE A 59 4.94 -10.61 3.82
CA ILE A 59 4.10 -9.48 3.42
C ILE A 59 4.90 -8.19 3.56
N GLY A 60 4.70 -7.28 2.63
CA GLY A 60 5.29 -5.95 2.68
C GLY A 60 4.31 -4.92 2.18
N VAL A 61 4.38 -3.72 2.73
CA VAL A 61 3.51 -2.60 2.36
C VAL A 61 4.39 -1.48 1.82
N ALA A 62 4.21 -1.14 0.56
CA ALA A 62 5.01 -0.12 -0.10
C ALA A 62 4.32 1.24 -0.05
N PHE A 63 5.10 2.26 0.28
CA PHE A 63 4.65 3.65 0.28
C PHE A 63 5.47 4.45 -0.72
N ASP A 64 4.83 5.47 -1.30
CA ASP A 64 5.57 6.44 -2.10
C ASP A 64 6.47 7.26 -1.20
N SER A 65 7.64 7.62 -1.72
CA SER A 65 8.55 8.50 -1.01
C SER A 65 7.94 9.90 -0.93
N SER A 66 8.19 10.60 0.19
CA SER A 66 7.82 12.01 0.30
C SER A 66 8.76 12.91 -0.51
N LYS A 67 9.89 12.39 -0.94
CA LYS A 67 10.85 13.12 -1.76
C LYS A 67 10.50 12.99 -3.24
N LYS A 68 11.00 13.91 -4.07
CA LYS A 68 10.80 13.85 -5.51
C LYS A 68 11.33 12.52 -6.04
N THR A 69 10.53 11.88 -6.90
CA THR A 69 10.97 10.67 -7.57
C THR A 69 11.84 11.03 -8.77
N PHE A 70 12.56 10.04 -9.30
CA PHE A 70 13.35 10.26 -10.52
C PHE A 70 12.46 10.70 -11.69
N ARG A 71 11.19 10.30 -11.71
CA ARG A 71 10.25 10.74 -12.75
C ARG A 71 9.97 12.23 -12.63
N HIS A 72 9.88 12.77 -11.41
CA HIS A 72 9.73 14.21 -11.20
C HIS A 72 10.97 14.97 -11.68
N GLU A 73 12.14 14.42 -11.48
CA GLU A 73 13.39 15.03 -11.94
C GLU A 73 13.51 15.06 -13.45
N GLN A 74 13.16 13.95 -14.12
CA GLN A 74 13.23 13.85 -15.58
C GLN A 74 12.09 14.57 -16.27
N PHE A 75 10.93 14.58 -15.66
CA PHE A 75 9.71 15.15 -16.22
C PHE A 75 9.04 16.03 -15.16
N PRO A 76 9.48 17.31 -15.06
CA PRO A 76 8.93 18.19 -14.01
C PRO A 76 7.41 18.33 -14.03
N MET A 77 6.79 18.13 -15.18
CA MET A 77 5.33 18.18 -15.29
C MET A 77 4.64 16.87 -14.90
N TYR A 78 5.41 15.84 -14.58
CA TYR A 78 4.83 14.57 -14.14
C TYR A 78 4.01 14.80 -12.87
N LYS A 79 2.74 14.42 -12.93
CA LYS A 79 1.77 14.63 -11.85
C LYS A 79 1.44 16.10 -11.53
N ALA A 80 1.92 17.05 -12.35
CA ALA A 80 1.64 18.47 -12.11
C ALA A 80 0.14 18.78 -12.24
N THR A 81 -0.57 18.01 -13.07
CA THR A 81 -2.01 18.17 -13.25
C THR A 81 -2.85 17.36 -12.27
N ARG A 82 -2.22 16.54 -11.44
CA ARG A 82 -2.92 15.77 -10.43
C ARG A 82 -3.49 16.68 -9.38
N GLN A 83 -4.72 16.38 -8.95
CA GLN A 83 -5.29 17.09 -7.82
C GLN A 83 -4.48 16.85 -6.57
N SER A 84 -4.48 17.84 -5.68
CA SER A 84 -3.85 17.71 -4.37
C SER A 84 -4.45 16.53 -3.63
N GLN A 85 -3.63 15.85 -2.82
CA GLN A 85 -4.09 14.77 -1.99
C GLN A 85 -5.15 15.27 -1.01
N PRO A 86 -6.29 14.57 -0.89
CA PRO A 86 -7.29 14.95 0.11
C PRO A 86 -6.70 15.03 1.51
N GLU A 87 -7.10 16.03 2.27
CA GLU A 87 -6.57 16.25 3.62
C GLU A 87 -6.83 15.04 4.53
N ASP A 88 -8.00 14.42 4.41
CA ASP A 88 -8.33 13.24 5.21
C ASP A 88 -7.35 12.10 4.99
N ILE A 89 -6.84 11.95 3.77
CA ILE A 89 -5.83 10.94 3.47
C ILE A 89 -4.50 11.32 4.11
N SER A 90 -4.13 12.61 4.05
CA SER A 90 -2.91 13.08 4.69
C SER A 90 -2.93 12.87 6.20
N VAL A 91 -4.10 13.05 6.82
CA VAL A 91 -4.28 12.82 8.25
C VAL A 91 -4.23 11.33 8.58
N ALA A 92 -4.87 10.50 7.76
CA ALA A 92 -4.96 9.05 8.01
C ALA A 92 -3.63 8.33 7.83
N THR A 93 -2.80 8.77 6.89
CA THR A 93 -1.58 8.06 6.52
C THR A 93 -0.63 7.81 7.70
N PRO A 94 -0.32 8.81 8.57
CA PRO A 94 0.53 8.56 9.73
C PRO A 94 -0.03 7.51 10.68
N TYR A 95 -1.35 7.51 10.90
CA TYR A 95 -2.00 6.50 11.73
C TYR A 95 -1.85 5.11 11.16
N ILE A 96 -2.03 4.99 9.84
CA ILE A 96 -1.89 3.71 9.14
C ILE A 96 -0.46 3.19 9.28
N LYS A 97 0.53 4.07 9.11
CA LYS A 97 1.94 3.70 9.27
C LYS A 97 2.22 3.20 10.68
N GLN A 98 1.68 3.87 11.68
CA GLN A 98 1.84 3.45 13.08
C GLN A 98 1.24 2.06 13.32
N ILE A 99 0.08 1.80 12.75
CA ILE A 99 -0.56 0.50 12.89
C ILE A 99 0.26 -0.61 12.22
N ILE A 100 0.75 -0.35 11.01
CA ILE A 100 1.58 -1.32 10.29
C ILE A 100 2.85 -1.63 11.08
N GLU A 101 3.47 -0.59 11.63
CA GLU A 101 4.66 -0.75 12.46
C GLU A 101 4.36 -1.57 13.71
N ALA A 102 3.24 -1.28 14.37
CA ALA A 102 2.82 -2.03 15.56
C ALA A 102 2.53 -3.50 15.26
N MET A 103 2.12 -3.81 14.03
CA MET A 103 1.89 -5.18 13.58
C MET A 103 3.19 -5.88 13.13
N HIS A 104 4.32 -5.19 13.19
CA HIS A 104 5.62 -5.69 12.74
C HIS A 104 5.63 -6.10 11.28
N ILE A 105 4.88 -5.37 10.45
CA ILE A 105 4.87 -5.60 9.01
C ILE A 105 5.87 -4.64 8.36
N PRO A 106 6.76 -5.14 7.50
CA PRO A 106 7.73 -4.27 6.82
C PRO A 106 7.07 -3.19 5.98
N MET A 107 7.52 -1.96 6.15
CA MET A 107 7.15 -0.83 5.30
C MET A 107 8.29 -0.59 4.33
N LEU A 108 7.95 -0.56 3.04
CA LEU A 108 8.93 -0.46 1.98
C LEU A 108 8.87 0.95 1.41
N ILE A 109 9.87 1.75 1.76
CA ILE A 109 9.98 3.14 1.31
C ILE A 109 11.42 3.35 0.81
N MET A 110 11.55 3.93 -0.37
CA MET A 110 12.87 4.23 -0.92
C MET A 110 12.85 5.63 -1.50
N ASP A 111 13.75 6.48 -1.04
CA ASP A 111 13.86 7.86 -1.52
C ASP A 111 14.02 7.91 -3.04
N GLY A 112 13.22 8.75 -3.68
CA GLY A 112 13.25 8.91 -5.12
C GLY A 112 12.41 7.92 -5.92
N TYR A 113 11.75 6.98 -5.25
CA TYR A 113 10.97 5.94 -5.93
C TYR A 113 9.52 5.95 -5.46
N GLU A 114 8.63 5.57 -6.37
CA GLU A 114 7.22 5.36 -6.05
C GLU A 114 7.01 3.91 -5.59
N ALA A 115 5.87 3.68 -4.95
CA ALA A 115 5.51 2.34 -4.47
C ALA A 115 5.53 1.31 -5.62
N ASP A 116 5.02 1.69 -6.79
CA ASP A 116 5.00 0.80 -7.96
C ASP A 116 6.40 0.33 -8.35
N ASP A 117 7.38 1.21 -8.27
CA ASP A 117 8.76 0.86 -8.62
C ASP A 117 9.33 -0.13 -7.62
N ILE A 118 9.05 0.09 -6.34
CA ILE A 118 9.52 -0.78 -5.26
C ILE A 118 8.88 -2.16 -5.40
N ILE A 119 7.57 -2.20 -5.58
CA ILE A 119 6.82 -3.45 -5.73
C ILE A 119 7.33 -4.24 -6.93
N GLY A 120 7.48 -3.57 -8.07
CA GLY A 120 7.97 -4.23 -9.29
C GLY A 120 9.34 -4.85 -9.11
N THR A 121 10.25 -4.11 -8.47
CA THR A 121 11.61 -4.59 -8.24
C THR A 121 11.64 -5.79 -7.30
N ILE A 122 10.92 -5.69 -6.19
CA ILE A 122 10.89 -6.77 -5.20
C ILE A 122 10.17 -8.00 -5.77
N ALA A 123 9.06 -7.79 -6.49
CA ALA A 123 8.33 -8.89 -7.11
C ALA A 123 9.22 -9.69 -8.05
N LYS A 124 10.01 -9.01 -8.86
CA LYS A 124 10.93 -9.66 -9.79
C LYS A 124 11.98 -10.47 -9.04
N LYS A 125 12.61 -9.86 -8.04
CA LYS A 125 13.64 -10.54 -7.25
C LYS A 125 13.09 -11.75 -6.49
N ALA A 126 11.92 -11.58 -5.88
CA ALA A 126 11.29 -12.66 -5.11
C ALA A 126 10.87 -13.81 -6.02
N SER A 127 10.32 -13.50 -7.20
CA SER A 127 9.95 -14.51 -8.17
C SER A 127 11.14 -15.34 -8.59
N LEU A 128 12.27 -14.68 -8.86
CA LEU A 128 13.51 -15.38 -9.20
C LEU A 128 14.04 -16.23 -8.05
N ALA A 129 13.72 -15.87 -6.81
CA ALA A 129 14.12 -16.64 -5.63
C ALA A 129 13.14 -17.76 -5.28
N GLY A 130 12.13 -17.98 -6.12
CA GLY A 130 11.19 -19.07 -5.92
C GLY A 130 9.94 -18.74 -5.13
N PHE A 131 9.68 -17.45 -4.88
CA PHE A 131 8.47 -17.03 -4.20
C PHE A 131 7.29 -17.00 -5.16
N GLU A 132 6.13 -17.33 -4.62
CA GLU A 132 4.86 -17.04 -5.26
C GLU A 132 4.51 -15.60 -4.88
N VAL A 133 4.46 -14.69 -5.86
CA VAL A 133 4.31 -13.26 -5.58
C VAL A 133 2.91 -12.78 -5.99
N TYR A 134 2.25 -12.07 -5.08
CA TYR A 134 0.96 -11.43 -5.32
C TYR A 134 1.10 -9.94 -5.05
N MET A 135 0.62 -9.13 -5.97
CA MET A 135 0.63 -7.67 -5.82
C MET A 135 -0.80 -7.19 -5.71
N MET A 136 -1.11 -6.46 -4.64
CA MET A 136 -2.45 -5.97 -4.41
C MET A 136 -2.53 -4.47 -4.65
N THR A 137 -3.29 -4.11 -5.66
CA THR A 137 -3.60 -2.72 -5.98
C THR A 137 -5.11 -2.61 -6.18
N PRO A 138 -5.69 -1.41 -6.08
CA PRO A 138 -7.15 -1.26 -6.17
C PRO A 138 -7.74 -1.62 -7.53
N ASP A 139 -6.96 -1.50 -8.59
CA ASP A 139 -7.48 -1.66 -9.94
C ASP A 139 -7.40 -3.08 -10.45
N LYS A 140 -6.45 -3.85 -9.96
CA LYS A 140 -6.21 -5.20 -10.45
C LYS A 140 -5.55 -6.05 -9.37
N ASP A 141 -5.87 -7.33 -9.39
CA ASP A 141 -5.08 -8.31 -8.68
C ASP A 141 -3.97 -8.78 -9.60
N TYR A 142 -2.75 -8.58 -9.20
CA TYR A 142 -1.61 -9.08 -9.96
C TYR A 142 -1.20 -10.43 -9.39
N GLY A 143 -1.86 -11.48 -9.85
CA GLY A 143 -1.48 -12.83 -9.50
C GLY A 143 -0.23 -13.20 -10.26
N GLN A 144 0.81 -13.54 -9.56
CA GLN A 144 2.04 -14.00 -10.21
C GLN A 144 2.65 -15.16 -9.45
#